data_4a30d367a69c8485ae11dc09478ad517
#
_entry.id   4a30d367a69c8485ae11dc09478ad517
#
_cell.length_a   1.000
_cell.length_b   1.000
_cell.length_c   1.000
_cell.angle_alpha   90.00
_cell.angle_beta   90.00
_cell.angle_gamma   90.00
#
_symmetry.space_group_name_H-M   'P 1'
#
loop_
_entity.id
_entity.type
_entity.pdbx_description
1 polymer ?
#
loop_
_entity_poly.entity_id
_entity_poly.type
_entity_poly.pdbx_seq_one_letter_code
_entity_poly.pdbx_strand_id
1 'polypeptide(L)'
;KLPQVGDGLVGVDLVIDRGEIKQFVPANHGEILAHDVDLAQAIVWPCPIDCHTHLDKGQVWPRSPNTDGTFNGAGTQAAEESARPAYLEDLSRRVDFSLRAAYAYGTRAVRSHVDGNRQNFDRSFNQLEALADNWASRLMLQLCPFADIADDRDWLSHLAEHAAQPFSGVLSSFVYDIPDLDAQLD
;
A
#
# COMPACT_ATOMS: atom_id res chain seq x y z
N LYS A 1 -29.62 6.11 -3.21
CA LYS A 1 -29.94 4.67 -2.99
C LYS A 1 -29.65 3.99 -4.31
N LEU A 2 -28.76 3.03 -4.36
CA LEU A 2 -28.60 2.17 -5.53
C LEU A 2 -29.96 1.52 -5.85
N PRO A 3 -30.34 1.41 -7.13
CA PRO A 3 -31.53 0.63 -7.48
C PRO A 3 -31.39 -0.75 -6.84
N GLN A 4 -32.40 -1.18 -6.08
CA GLN A 4 -32.44 -2.57 -5.63
C GLN A 4 -32.69 -3.43 -6.86
N VAL A 5 -31.66 -4.15 -7.25
CA VAL A 5 -31.73 -5.12 -8.33
C VAL A 5 -31.47 -6.46 -7.70
N GLY A 6 -32.23 -7.45 -8.16
CA GLY A 6 -31.95 -8.83 -7.80
C GLY A 6 -30.48 -9.20 -8.13
N ASP A 7 -30.09 -10.44 -7.98
CA ASP A 7 -28.68 -10.93 -8.06
C ASP A 7 -27.97 -10.69 -9.41
N GLY A 8 -28.35 -9.66 -10.17
CA GLY A 8 -27.82 -9.34 -11.49
C GLY A 8 -27.16 -7.97 -11.60
N LEU A 9 -26.29 -7.79 -12.61
CA LEU A 9 -25.73 -6.51 -13.01
C LEU A 9 -26.82 -5.63 -13.61
N VAL A 10 -26.80 -4.33 -13.32
CA VAL A 10 -27.73 -3.34 -13.86
C VAL A 10 -26.96 -2.24 -14.55
N GLY A 11 -27.46 -1.88 -15.74
CA GLY A 11 -26.99 -0.69 -16.43
C GLY A 11 -27.43 0.58 -15.69
N VAL A 12 -26.47 1.44 -15.36
CA VAL A 12 -26.72 2.73 -14.74
C VAL A 12 -25.83 3.80 -15.37
N ASP A 13 -26.30 5.02 -15.41
CA ASP A 13 -25.47 6.17 -15.66
C ASP A 13 -25.06 6.82 -14.33
N LEU A 14 -23.82 7.22 -14.23
CA LEU A 14 -23.26 7.91 -13.06
C LEU A 14 -23.22 9.40 -13.34
N VAL A 15 -23.96 10.18 -12.55
CA VAL A 15 -23.85 11.64 -12.59
C VAL A 15 -22.74 12.08 -11.66
N ILE A 16 -21.69 12.67 -12.24
CA ILE A 16 -20.50 13.13 -11.51
C ILE A 16 -20.46 14.66 -11.59
N ASP A 17 -20.32 15.32 -10.46
CA ASP A 17 -20.10 16.76 -10.38
C ASP A 17 -18.97 17.06 -9.39
N ARG A 18 -17.97 17.84 -9.84
CA ARG A 18 -16.80 18.23 -9.04
C ARG A 18 -16.06 17.03 -8.41
N GLY A 19 -15.94 15.92 -9.16
CA GLY A 19 -15.23 14.72 -8.68
C GLY A 19 -16.02 13.85 -7.72
N GLU A 20 -17.30 14.12 -7.50
CA GLU A 20 -18.18 13.33 -6.62
C GLU A 20 -19.33 12.69 -7.42
N ILE A 21 -19.65 11.44 -7.09
CA ILE A 21 -20.85 10.78 -7.62
C ILE A 21 -22.06 11.40 -6.93
N LYS A 22 -22.87 12.12 -7.70
CA LYS A 22 -24.11 12.77 -7.17
C LYS A 22 -25.32 11.86 -7.27
N GLN A 23 -25.41 11.07 -8.32
CA GLN A 23 -26.58 10.26 -8.57
C GLN A 23 -26.24 9.03 -9.41
N PHE A 24 -27.02 7.98 -9.19
CA PHE A 24 -27.14 6.83 -10.08
C PHE A 24 -28.52 6.90 -10.73
N VAL A 25 -28.58 6.92 -12.04
CA VAL A 25 -29.84 6.91 -12.80
C VAL A 25 -29.89 5.65 -13.67
N PRO A 26 -31.10 5.15 -14.02
CA PRO A 26 -31.19 4.05 -14.98
C PRO A 26 -30.46 4.41 -16.28
N ALA A 27 -29.73 3.46 -16.84
CA ALA A 27 -28.99 3.70 -18.07
C ALA A 27 -29.95 4.18 -19.17
N ASN A 28 -29.63 5.34 -19.72
CA ASN A 28 -30.36 5.90 -20.86
C ASN A 28 -29.54 5.63 -22.12
N HIS A 29 -30.04 4.73 -22.95
CA HIS A 29 -29.43 4.42 -24.25
C HIS A 29 -29.69 5.50 -25.31
N GLY A 30 -29.94 6.74 -24.89
CA GLY A 30 -30.13 7.91 -25.74
C GLY A 30 -28.84 8.46 -26.32
N GLU A 31 -28.90 9.73 -26.76
CA GLU A 31 -27.76 10.43 -27.32
C GLU A 31 -26.67 10.66 -26.25
N ILE A 32 -25.43 10.24 -26.57
CA ILE A 32 -24.23 10.49 -25.75
C ILE A 32 -23.79 11.92 -26.04
N LEU A 33 -23.75 12.77 -25.04
CA LEU A 33 -23.34 14.15 -25.18
C LEU A 33 -21.80 14.25 -25.21
N ALA A 34 -21.28 15.35 -25.75
CA ALA A 34 -19.85 15.55 -25.93
C ALA A 34 -19.02 15.55 -24.63
N HIS A 35 -19.67 15.72 -23.48
CA HIS A 35 -19.04 15.68 -22.14
C HIS A 35 -19.26 14.34 -21.41
N ASP A 36 -20.02 13.42 -22.00
CA ASP A 36 -20.24 12.10 -21.44
C ASP A 36 -19.09 11.17 -21.77
N VAL A 37 -18.83 10.23 -20.87
CA VAL A 37 -17.86 9.14 -21.10
C VAL A 37 -18.64 7.84 -21.24
N ASP A 38 -18.69 7.31 -22.45
CA ASP A 38 -19.27 6.00 -22.69
C ASP A 38 -18.31 4.90 -22.27
N LEU A 39 -18.70 4.14 -21.26
CA LEU A 39 -17.93 3.00 -20.76
C LEU A 39 -18.28 1.69 -21.48
N ALA A 40 -19.12 1.74 -22.54
CA ALA A 40 -19.53 0.57 -23.32
C ALA A 40 -20.01 -0.60 -22.44
N GLN A 41 -20.81 -0.29 -21.44
CA GLN A 41 -21.34 -1.25 -20.46
C GLN A 41 -20.26 -1.94 -19.60
N ALA A 42 -19.08 -1.35 -19.45
CA ALA A 42 -18.07 -1.87 -18.56
C ALA A 42 -18.55 -1.84 -17.10
N ILE A 43 -18.09 -2.80 -16.32
CA ILE A 43 -18.36 -2.83 -14.87
C ILE A 43 -17.56 -1.74 -14.19
N VAL A 44 -18.24 -0.91 -13.41
CA VAL A 44 -17.59 0.13 -12.59
C VAL A 44 -17.44 -0.38 -11.17
N TRP A 45 -16.21 -0.35 -10.66
CA TRP A 45 -15.86 -0.73 -9.31
C TRP A 45 -15.28 0.46 -8.54
N PRO A 46 -15.43 0.51 -7.22
CA PRO A 46 -14.58 1.38 -6.39
C PRO A 46 -13.10 1.09 -6.66
N CYS A 47 -12.28 2.13 -6.65
CA CYS A 47 -10.84 1.93 -6.80
C CYS A 47 -10.33 0.98 -5.70
N PRO A 48 -9.51 -0.03 -6.05
CA PRO A 48 -8.95 -0.95 -5.07
C PRO A 48 -8.01 -0.22 -4.09
N ILE A 49 -7.93 -0.78 -2.89
CA ILE A 49 -6.99 -0.40 -1.84
C ILE A 49 -6.15 -1.61 -1.52
N ASP A 50 -4.83 -1.48 -1.62
CA ASP A 50 -3.89 -2.49 -1.15
C ASP A 50 -3.55 -2.18 0.31
N CYS A 51 -4.09 -2.98 1.23
CA CYS A 51 -3.93 -2.75 2.66
C CYS A 51 -2.72 -3.47 3.28
N HIS A 52 -1.97 -4.27 2.50
CA HIS A 52 -0.79 -4.98 2.99
C HIS A 52 0.20 -5.27 1.87
N THR A 53 1.23 -4.47 1.78
CA THR A 53 2.36 -4.71 0.89
C THR A 53 3.68 -4.32 1.56
N HIS A 54 4.81 -4.71 0.96
CA HIS A 54 6.16 -4.31 1.34
C HIS A 54 6.85 -3.72 0.12
N LEU A 55 6.61 -2.46 -0.15
CA LEU A 55 7.17 -1.78 -1.34
C LEU A 55 8.70 -1.70 -1.28
N ASP A 56 9.25 -1.57 -0.08
CA ASP A 56 10.69 -1.55 0.17
C ASP A 56 11.40 -2.84 -0.24
N LYS A 57 10.72 -3.98 -0.19
CA LYS A 57 11.22 -5.30 -0.60
C LYS A 57 10.94 -5.64 -2.06
N GLY A 58 10.15 -4.83 -2.76
CA GLY A 58 9.76 -5.08 -4.14
C GLY A 58 10.90 -4.90 -5.14
N GLN A 59 10.76 -5.56 -6.31
CA GLN A 59 11.62 -5.39 -7.49
C GLN A 59 13.10 -5.79 -7.31
N VAL A 60 13.39 -6.70 -6.37
CA VAL A 60 14.76 -7.15 -6.06
C VAL A 60 15.06 -8.58 -6.54
N TRP A 61 14.07 -9.29 -7.07
CA TRP A 61 14.17 -10.69 -7.47
C TRP A 61 15.41 -11.03 -8.31
N PRO A 62 15.83 -10.23 -9.31
CA PRO A 62 16.99 -10.56 -10.13
C PRO A 62 18.31 -10.66 -9.37
N ARG A 63 18.41 -9.99 -8.21
CA ARG A 63 19.65 -9.98 -7.41
C ARG A 63 19.51 -10.66 -6.04
N SER A 64 18.27 -10.89 -5.60
CA SER A 64 17.97 -11.49 -4.29
C SER A 64 16.76 -12.44 -4.40
N PRO A 65 16.90 -13.54 -5.16
CA PRO A 65 15.80 -14.47 -5.37
C PRO A 65 15.56 -15.35 -4.14
N ASN A 66 14.29 -15.54 -3.79
CA ASN A 66 13.89 -16.59 -2.83
C ASN A 66 13.78 -17.92 -3.54
N THR A 67 14.89 -18.64 -3.67
CA THR A 67 14.99 -19.84 -4.50
C THR A 67 14.35 -21.08 -3.89
N ASP A 68 14.21 -21.13 -2.57
CA ASP A 68 13.59 -22.25 -1.87
C ASP A 68 12.06 -22.12 -1.76
N GLY A 69 11.51 -20.92 -2.07
CA GLY A 69 10.08 -20.64 -2.03
C GLY A 69 9.46 -20.66 -0.63
N THR A 70 10.27 -20.70 0.42
CA THR A 70 9.78 -20.73 1.80
C THR A 70 9.61 -19.32 2.39
N PHE A 71 8.78 -19.19 3.44
CA PHE A 71 8.66 -17.95 4.20
C PHE A 71 9.99 -17.55 4.85
N ASN A 72 10.67 -18.52 5.45
CA ASN A 72 11.99 -18.28 6.09
C ASN A 72 13.04 -17.84 5.07
N GLY A 73 13.07 -18.47 3.90
CA GLY A 73 13.93 -18.06 2.79
C GLY A 73 13.66 -16.63 2.34
N ALA A 74 12.38 -16.25 2.23
CA ALA A 74 12.02 -14.87 1.90
C ALA A 74 12.51 -13.87 2.96
N GLY A 75 12.34 -14.17 4.25
CA GLY A 75 12.82 -13.35 5.35
C GLY A 75 14.35 -13.18 5.33
N THR A 76 15.08 -14.29 5.14
CA THR A 76 16.55 -14.26 5.04
C THR A 76 17.00 -13.38 3.86
N GLN A 77 16.41 -13.57 2.67
CA GLN A 77 16.76 -12.77 1.50
C GLN A 77 16.42 -11.29 1.68
N ALA A 78 15.30 -10.96 2.33
CA ALA A 78 14.95 -9.58 2.62
C ALA A 78 15.93 -8.93 3.61
N ALA A 79 16.37 -9.64 4.63
CA ALA A 79 17.35 -9.16 5.60
C ALA A 79 18.72 -8.93 4.93
N GLU A 80 19.20 -9.88 4.11
CA GLU A 80 20.44 -9.75 3.36
C GLU A 80 20.39 -8.58 2.36
N GLU A 81 19.28 -8.43 1.65
CA GLU A 81 19.08 -7.34 0.70
C GLU A 81 19.08 -5.97 1.39
N SER A 82 18.37 -5.82 2.51
CA SER A 82 18.32 -4.56 3.26
C SER A 82 19.66 -4.13 3.86
N ALA A 83 20.58 -5.07 4.06
CA ALA A 83 21.95 -4.80 4.52
C ALA A 83 22.89 -4.34 3.40
N ARG A 84 22.51 -4.46 2.14
CA ARG A 84 23.37 -4.07 1.01
C ARG A 84 23.40 -2.56 0.81
N PRO A 85 24.55 -1.97 0.47
CA PRO A 85 24.61 -0.54 0.11
C PRO A 85 23.63 -0.16 -1.02
N ALA A 86 23.51 -1.01 -2.03
CA ALA A 86 22.60 -0.81 -3.17
C ALA A 86 21.12 -0.73 -2.80
N TYR A 87 20.73 -1.24 -1.63
CA TYR A 87 19.34 -1.20 -1.17
C TYR A 87 18.77 0.22 -1.11
N LEU A 88 19.50 1.14 -0.49
CA LEU A 88 19.08 2.55 -0.37
C LEU A 88 19.31 3.35 -1.66
N GLU A 89 20.27 2.94 -2.51
CA GLU A 89 20.62 3.66 -3.74
C GLU A 89 19.49 3.61 -4.77
N ASP A 90 18.73 2.52 -4.83
CA ASP A 90 17.66 2.33 -5.79
C ASP A 90 16.26 2.21 -5.18
N LEU A 91 16.14 2.29 -3.85
CA LEU A 91 14.88 2.14 -3.12
C LEU A 91 13.76 3.02 -3.72
N SER A 92 14.02 4.32 -3.84
CA SER A 92 13.02 5.26 -4.36
C SER A 92 12.57 4.91 -5.78
N ARG A 93 13.47 4.45 -6.65
CA ARG A 93 13.13 4.06 -8.03
C ARG A 93 12.28 2.79 -8.08
N ARG A 94 12.61 1.80 -7.24
CA ARG A 94 11.85 0.54 -7.16
C ARG A 94 10.44 0.77 -6.65
N VAL A 95 10.33 1.59 -5.61
CA VAL A 95 9.03 1.94 -5.02
C VAL A 95 8.21 2.79 -5.98
N ASP A 96 8.80 3.81 -6.61
CA ASP A 96 8.10 4.64 -7.62
C ASP A 96 7.59 3.79 -8.80
N PHE A 97 8.37 2.83 -9.27
CA PHE A 97 7.93 1.88 -10.29
C PHE A 97 6.69 1.09 -9.83
N SER A 98 6.71 0.58 -8.61
CA SER A 98 5.58 -0.19 -8.04
C SER A 98 4.34 0.69 -7.87
N LEU A 99 4.50 1.94 -7.41
CA LEU A 99 3.39 2.90 -7.29
C LEU A 99 2.80 3.29 -8.64
N ARG A 100 3.64 3.46 -9.68
CA ARG A 100 3.17 3.69 -11.06
C ARG A 100 2.34 2.52 -11.57
N ALA A 101 2.77 1.29 -11.34
CA ALA A 101 2.03 0.11 -11.70
C ALA A 101 0.68 0.05 -10.95
N ALA A 102 0.69 0.21 -9.63
CA ALA A 102 -0.52 0.22 -8.82
C ALA A 102 -1.52 1.30 -9.30
N TYR A 103 -1.06 2.51 -9.54
CA TYR A 103 -1.87 3.61 -10.06
C TYR A 103 -2.45 3.31 -11.45
N ALA A 104 -1.64 2.77 -12.36
CA ALA A 104 -2.07 2.43 -13.72
C ALA A 104 -3.18 1.36 -13.73
N TYR A 105 -3.20 0.50 -12.72
CA TYR A 105 -4.26 -0.51 -12.52
C TYR A 105 -5.40 -0.04 -11.61
N GLY A 106 -5.46 1.26 -11.31
CA GLY A 106 -6.59 1.89 -10.63
C GLY A 106 -6.51 1.86 -9.10
N THR A 107 -5.41 1.42 -8.50
CA THR A 107 -5.23 1.45 -7.04
C THR A 107 -5.23 2.88 -6.53
N ARG A 108 -6.04 3.16 -5.50
CA ARG A 108 -6.20 4.51 -4.93
C ARG A 108 -5.39 4.72 -3.66
N ALA A 109 -5.17 3.67 -2.91
CA ALA A 109 -4.36 3.73 -1.69
C ALA A 109 -3.56 2.44 -1.51
N VAL A 110 -2.38 2.59 -0.92
CA VAL A 110 -1.48 1.49 -0.59
C VAL A 110 -0.99 1.67 0.84
N ARG A 111 -1.05 0.61 1.64
CA ARG A 111 -0.36 0.54 2.93
C ARG A 111 0.88 -0.32 2.75
N SER A 112 2.04 0.30 2.88
CA SER A 112 3.33 -0.40 2.85
C SER A 112 3.86 -0.60 4.25
N HIS A 113 4.03 -1.85 4.65
CA HIS A 113 4.76 -2.19 5.85
C HIS A 113 6.24 -2.00 5.58
N VAL A 114 6.92 -1.28 6.46
CA VAL A 114 8.34 -0.95 6.34
C VAL A 114 9.07 -1.66 7.46
N ASP A 115 9.63 -2.80 7.13
CA ASP A 115 10.50 -3.53 8.03
C ASP A 115 11.94 -3.29 7.59
N GLY A 116 12.65 -2.63 8.40
CA GLY A 116 14.01 -2.26 8.07
C GLY A 116 15.03 -2.89 8.98
N ASN A 117 16.20 -3.08 8.44
CA ASN A 117 17.40 -3.20 9.22
C ASN A 117 17.56 -1.91 10.05
N ARG A 118 17.74 -2.02 11.37
CA ARG A 118 17.91 -0.87 12.29
C ARG A 118 18.89 0.18 11.79
N GLN A 119 19.96 -0.24 11.09
CA GLN A 119 20.98 0.67 10.56
C GLN A 119 20.46 1.57 9.43
N ASN A 120 19.47 1.12 8.68
CA ASN A 120 18.99 1.77 7.47
C ASN A 120 17.55 2.27 7.59
N PHE A 121 16.84 1.95 8.67
CA PHE A 121 15.42 2.21 8.81
C PHE A 121 15.09 3.70 8.58
N ASP A 122 15.68 4.61 9.31
CA ASP A 122 15.37 6.05 9.19
C ASP A 122 15.61 6.58 7.78
N ARG A 123 16.71 6.13 7.15
CA ARG A 123 17.05 6.55 5.79
C ARG A 123 16.07 6.00 4.76
N SER A 124 15.63 4.76 4.92
CA SER A 124 14.62 4.15 4.03
C SER A 124 13.27 4.79 4.28
N PHE A 125 12.87 4.98 5.53
CA PHE A 125 11.59 5.59 5.88
C PHE A 125 11.48 7.03 5.34
N ASN A 126 12.50 7.86 5.53
CA ASN A 126 12.54 9.21 4.99
C ASN A 126 12.44 9.26 3.45
N GLN A 127 13.06 8.30 2.74
CA GLN A 127 12.89 8.19 1.28
C GLN A 127 11.46 7.84 0.89
N LEU A 128 10.81 6.98 1.66
CA LEU A 128 9.42 6.57 1.42
C LEU A 128 8.44 7.70 1.74
N GLU A 129 8.68 8.49 2.80
CA GLU A 129 7.89 9.70 3.10
C GLU A 129 7.95 10.71 1.96
N ALA A 130 9.14 10.98 1.44
CA ALA A 130 9.29 11.87 0.27
C ALA A 130 8.52 11.36 -0.95
N LEU A 131 8.44 10.04 -1.15
CA LEU A 131 7.61 9.44 -2.19
C LEU A 131 6.12 9.57 -1.88
N ALA A 132 5.71 9.37 -0.63
CA ALA A 132 4.31 9.54 -0.22
C ALA A 132 3.82 10.96 -0.51
N ASP A 133 4.63 11.98 -0.20
CA ASP A 133 4.33 13.37 -0.52
C ASP A 133 4.22 13.60 -2.03
N ASN A 134 5.17 13.12 -2.81
CA ASN A 134 5.17 13.24 -4.27
C ASN A 134 3.97 12.56 -4.94
N TRP A 135 3.42 11.51 -4.34
CA TRP A 135 2.30 10.74 -4.85
C TRP A 135 0.93 11.18 -4.32
N ALA A 136 0.87 12.02 -3.29
CA ALA A 136 -0.33 12.36 -2.53
C ALA A 136 -1.54 12.79 -3.38
N SER A 137 -1.31 13.48 -4.51
CA SER A 137 -2.37 13.91 -5.43
C SER A 137 -2.95 12.78 -6.31
N ARG A 138 -2.25 11.65 -6.43
CA ARG A 138 -2.59 10.54 -7.33
C ARG A 138 -2.99 9.29 -6.57
N LEU A 139 -2.18 8.88 -5.61
CA LEU A 139 -2.33 7.67 -4.81
C LEU A 139 -1.90 7.97 -3.38
N MET A 140 -2.72 7.58 -2.41
CA MET A 140 -2.37 7.69 -1.01
C MET A 140 -1.42 6.54 -0.63
N LEU A 141 -0.21 6.88 -0.22
CA LEU A 141 0.73 5.91 0.36
C LEU A 141 0.73 6.08 1.88
N GLN A 142 0.30 5.05 2.59
CA GLN A 142 0.43 4.96 4.04
C GLN A 142 1.63 4.07 4.37
N LEU A 143 2.55 4.61 5.15
CA LEU A 143 3.72 3.90 5.64
C LEU A 143 3.41 3.33 7.01
N CYS A 144 3.73 2.06 7.20
CA CYS A 144 3.48 1.37 8.44
C CYS A 144 4.79 0.76 8.96
N PRO A 145 5.46 1.41 9.94
CA PRO A 145 6.61 0.79 10.59
C PRO A 145 6.25 -0.61 11.09
N PHE A 146 7.15 -1.54 10.91
CA PHE A 146 6.89 -2.95 11.18
C PHE A 146 7.90 -3.49 12.19
N ALA A 147 7.40 -3.96 13.32
CA ALA A 147 8.14 -4.45 14.45
C ALA A 147 8.07 -5.98 14.57
N ASP A 148 9.01 -6.58 15.28
CA ASP A 148 8.83 -7.88 15.91
C ASP A 148 8.34 -7.66 17.35
N ILE A 149 7.35 -8.41 17.80
CA ILE A 149 6.85 -8.29 19.19
C ILE A 149 7.95 -8.57 20.23
N ALA A 150 8.99 -9.29 19.86
CA ALA A 150 10.15 -9.57 20.69
C ALA A 150 11.26 -8.51 20.64
N ASP A 151 11.05 -7.42 19.87
CA ASP A 151 12.00 -6.32 19.85
C ASP A 151 12.11 -5.61 21.20
N ASP A 152 13.27 -5.00 21.45
CA ASP A 152 13.46 -4.22 22.68
C ASP A 152 12.63 -2.93 22.67
N ARG A 153 12.28 -2.44 23.87
CA ARG A 153 11.41 -1.27 24.06
C ARG A 153 11.95 0.01 23.41
N ASP A 154 13.26 0.21 23.36
CA ASP A 154 13.85 1.41 22.77
C ASP A 154 13.59 1.40 21.26
N TRP A 155 13.72 0.25 20.61
CA TRP A 155 13.41 0.10 19.20
C TRP A 155 11.91 0.25 18.90
N LEU A 156 11.07 -0.37 19.71
CA LEU A 156 9.60 -0.24 19.58
C LEU A 156 9.16 1.23 19.74
N SER A 157 9.74 1.95 20.70
CA SER A 157 9.47 3.37 20.89
C SER A 157 9.91 4.20 19.69
N HIS A 158 11.08 3.91 19.13
CA HIS A 158 11.58 4.56 17.92
C HIS A 158 10.64 4.34 16.71
N LEU A 159 10.17 3.11 16.51
CA LEU A 159 9.19 2.81 15.45
C LEU A 159 7.84 3.51 15.69
N ALA A 160 7.41 3.62 16.94
CA ALA A 160 6.19 4.34 17.31
C ALA A 160 6.27 5.84 17.00
N GLU A 161 7.45 6.47 17.16
CA GLU A 161 7.68 7.85 16.74
C GLU A 161 7.49 8.03 15.23
N HIS A 162 7.97 7.10 14.42
CA HIS A 162 7.71 7.09 12.98
C HIS A 162 6.24 6.80 12.65
N ALA A 163 5.58 5.92 13.40
CA ALA A 163 4.15 5.66 13.22
C ALA A 163 3.28 6.90 13.51
N ALA A 164 3.75 7.83 14.31
CA ALA A 164 3.07 9.09 14.60
C ALA A 164 3.19 10.14 13.48
N GLN A 165 3.99 9.90 12.44
CA GLN A 165 4.17 10.83 11.32
C GLN A 165 2.94 10.90 10.41
N PRO A 166 2.76 12.01 9.64
CA PRO A 166 1.55 12.26 8.84
C PRO A 166 1.21 11.18 7.80
N PHE A 167 2.20 10.48 7.25
CA PHE A 167 1.99 9.44 6.24
C PHE A 167 1.89 8.03 6.84
N SER A 168 1.80 7.89 8.14
CA SER A 168 1.75 6.62 8.83
C SER A 168 0.45 6.44 9.62
N GLY A 169 0.44 6.70 10.91
CA GLY A 169 -0.72 6.53 11.78
C GLY A 169 -0.95 5.10 12.26
N VAL A 170 -0.08 4.15 11.90
CA VAL A 170 -0.20 2.73 12.27
C VAL A 170 1.18 2.14 12.51
N LEU A 171 1.34 1.45 13.62
CA LEU A 171 2.45 0.54 13.89
C LEU A 171 1.95 -0.89 13.73
N SER A 172 2.67 -1.71 12.98
CA SER A 172 2.37 -3.15 12.83
C SER A 172 3.41 -4.00 13.50
N SER A 173 3.02 -5.18 13.93
CA SER A 173 3.94 -6.15 14.50
C SER A 173 3.63 -7.58 14.06
N PHE A 174 4.66 -8.41 13.99
CA PHE A 174 4.51 -9.84 14.11
C PHE A 174 4.17 -10.19 15.56
N VAL A 175 3.06 -10.89 15.73
CA VAL A 175 2.64 -11.42 17.04
C VAL A 175 2.64 -12.94 16.95
N TYR A 176 3.40 -13.58 17.80
CA TYR A 176 3.49 -15.03 17.91
C TYR A 176 3.64 -15.44 19.38
N ASP A 177 3.44 -16.71 19.67
CA ASP A 177 3.49 -17.23 21.03
C ASP A 177 4.92 -17.14 21.59
N ILE A 178 5.10 -16.23 22.53
CA ILE A 178 6.34 -16.05 23.32
C ILE A 178 6.01 -16.07 24.81
N PRO A 179 6.94 -16.46 25.69
CA PRO A 179 6.68 -16.61 27.11
C PRO A 179 6.09 -15.39 27.83
N ASP A 180 6.43 -14.20 27.38
CA ASP A 180 6.03 -12.92 27.98
C ASP A 180 5.10 -12.09 27.07
N LEU A 181 4.31 -12.74 26.21
CA LEU A 181 3.47 -12.08 25.20
C LEU A 181 2.55 -11.00 25.81
N ASP A 182 1.85 -11.33 26.92
CA ASP A 182 0.94 -10.38 27.58
C ASP A 182 1.69 -9.11 28.04
N ALA A 183 2.91 -9.28 28.58
CA ALA A 183 3.73 -8.15 29.02
C ALA A 183 4.31 -7.31 27.86
N GLN A 184 4.37 -7.88 26.65
CA GLN A 184 4.81 -7.14 25.46
C GLN A 184 3.66 -6.39 24.79
N LEU A 185 2.42 -6.83 25.02
CA LEU A 185 1.22 -6.18 24.47
C LEU A 185 0.74 -5.00 25.32
N ASP A 186 1.14 -4.93 26.61
CA ASP A 186 0.86 -3.83 27.56
C ASP A 186 1.88 -2.66 27.40
#